data_eede2ed15762b71c685629d268395db5
#
_entry.id   eede2ed15762b71c685629d268395db5
#
_cell.length_a   1.000
_cell.length_b   1.000
_cell.length_c   1.000
_cell.angle_alpha   90.00
_cell.angle_beta   90.00
_cell.angle_gamma   90.00
#
_symmetry.space_group_name_H-M   'P 1'
#
loop_
_entity.id
_entity.type
_entity.pdbx_description
1 polymer ?
#
loop_
_entity_poly.entity_id
_entity_poly.type
_entity_poly.pdbx_seq_one_letter_code
_entity_poly.pdbx_strand_id
1 'polypeptide(L)'
;SYTNISQNYRSVTFADISTVNPAYAIDTDIVDENGYTLDLGFRGNLNNYVNYDFSLFYLSYNNRIGFVQKLFDDGNTKAFRTNTGDAEIFGIEKVIDINLKKLINLNESYIFNAFFNLSIIESKYKSSNEPGVEGNEVEFVPKYNFKTGLKFGYKNFTSYMQYSYLSDQFSDSTNAINSNLSGVIGIIPSYDILDLSVSYSFKKIRLESGINNMLNSHYFTRRATGYPGPGIIPSPPRNTYITLQYKF
;
A
#
# COMPACT_ATOMS: atom_id res chain seq x y z
N SER A 1 21.29 14.28 -5.84
CA SER A 1 20.72 14.16 -4.49
C SER A 1 19.60 15.16 -4.30
N TYR A 2 18.67 14.84 -3.43
CA TYR A 2 17.60 15.75 -2.99
C TYR A 2 17.35 15.56 -1.50
N THR A 3 16.86 16.61 -0.88
CA THR A 3 16.44 16.61 0.53
C THR A 3 15.16 17.43 0.62
N ASN A 4 14.21 16.94 1.38
CA ASN A 4 12.98 17.66 1.70
C ASN A 4 12.76 17.63 3.21
N ILE A 5 12.34 18.75 3.76
CA ILE A 5 11.88 18.89 5.15
C ILE A 5 10.56 19.64 5.09
N SER A 6 9.50 19.03 5.58
CA SER A 6 8.19 19.66 5.61
C SER A 6 7.49 19.44 6.95
N GLN A 7 6.70 20.41 7.33
CA GLN A 7 5.76 20.27 8.44
C GLN A 7 4.42 19.76 7.90
N ASN A 8 3.89 18.74 8.52
CA ASN A 8 2.58 18.18 8.22
C ASN A 8 1.57 18.69 9.24
N TYR A 9 0.38 18.99 8.77
CA TYR A 9 -0.73 19.41 9.60
C TYR A 9 -2.04 18.86 9.03
N ARG A 10 -2.85 18.28 9.91
CA ARG A 10 -4.17 17.79 9.58
C ARG A 10 -5.15 18.29 10.63
N SER A 11 -6.04 19.21 10.23
CA SER A 11 -7.12 19.63 11.11
C SER A 11 -8.15 18.53 11.32
N VAL A 12 -8.79 18.55 12.48
CA VAL A 12 -9.99 17.76 12.73
C VAL A 12 -11.05 18.16 11.71
N THR A 13 -11.59 17.20 11.00
CA THR A 13 -12.60 17.41 9.96
C THR A 13 -13.99 16.98 10.42
N PHE A 14 -15.02 17.38 9.70
CA PHE A 14 -16.39 16.93 9.96
C PHE A 14 -16.49 15.39 9.93
N ALA A 15 -15.74 14.73 9.06
CA ALA A 15 -15.70 13.26 9.00
C ALA A 15 -15.07 12.60 10.25
N ASP A 16 -14.25 13.34 11.00
CA ASP A 16 -13.65 12.87 12.25
C ASP A 16 -14.64 12.95 13.43
N ILE A 17 -15.53 13.93 13.43
CA ILE A 17 -16.46 14.22 14.53
C ILE A 17 -17.91 13.82 14.25
N SER A 18 -18.23 13.31 13.06
CA SER A 18 -19.56 12.81 12.73
C SER A 18 -19.57 11.28 12.66
N THR A 19 -20.56 10.66 13.27
CA THR A 19 -20.78 9.22 13.16
C THR A 19 -22.15 8.95 12.56
N VAL A 20 -22.18 8.17 11.50
CA VAL A 20 -23.39 7.59 10.91
C VAL A 20 -23.54 6.10 11.23
N ASN A 21 -22.51 5.51 11.88
CA ASN A 21 -22.49 4.10 12.19
C ASN A 21 -22.53 3.90 13.72
N PRO A 22 -23.56 3.22 14.27
CA PRO A 22 -23.69 3.00 15.71
C PRO A 22 -22.58 2.11 16.30
N ALA A 23 -21.79 1.41 15.46
CA ALA A 23 -20.61 0.67 15.90
C ALA A 23 -19.40 1.55 16.21
N TYR A 24 -19.51 2.86 15.97
CA TYR A 24 -18.48 3.85 16.28
C TYR A 24 -18.86 4.70 17.48
N ALA A 25 -17.86 5.13 18.22
CA ALA A 25 -17.93 6.23 19.14
C ALA A 25 -16.80 7.22 18.81
N ILE A 26 -16.99 8.46 19.19
CA ILE A 26 -16.06 9.55 18.90
C ILE A 26 -15.67 10.22 20.20
N ASP A 27 -14.39 10.49 20.32
CA ASP A 27 -13.84 11.34 21.37
C ASP A 27 -14.26 12.80 21.12
N THR A 28 -14.83 13.43 22.11
CA THR A 28 -15.23 14.85 22.03
C THR A 28 -14.04 15.80 22.10
N ASP A 29 -12.89 15.32 22.57
CA ASP A 29 -11.69 16.11 22.84
C ASP A 29 -10.60 15.87 21.79
N ILE A 30 -10.96 15.33 20.61
CA ILE A 30 -10.05 15.17 19.47
C ILE A 30 -9.40 16.51 19.13
N VAL A 31 -8.06 16.49 19.04
CA VAL A 31 -7.26 17.64 18.62
C VAL A 31 -6.58 17.38 17.26
N ASP A 32 -6.12 18.45 16.63
CA ASP A 32 -5.45 18.41 15.34
C ASP A 32 -4.16 17.57 15.39
N GLU A 33 -3.92 16.84 14.31
CA GLU A 33 -2.70 16.08 14.08
C GLU A 33 -1.65 16.97 13.42
N ASN A 34 -0.42 16.91 13.88
CA ASN A 34 0.70 17.60 13.27
C ASN A 34 1.97 16.73 13.28
N GLY A 35 3.00 17.17 12.57
CA GLY A 35 4.24 16.43 12.51
C GLY A 35 5.21 16.96 11.49
N TYR A 36 6.23 16.16 11.21
CA TYR A 36 7.28 16.49 10.27
C TYR A 36 7.58 15.33 9.34
N THR A 37 7.92 15.65 8.10
CA THR A 37 8.48 14.72 7.12
C THR A 37 9.88 15.15 6.78
N LEU A 38 10.79 14.20 6.79
CA LEU A 38 12.17 14.35 6.35
C LEU A 38 12.44 13.31 5.26
N ASP A 39 12.91 13.75 4.10
CA ASP A 39 13.31 12.88 3.00
C ASP A 39 14.74 13.20 2.58
N LEU A 40 15.53 12.16 2.36
CA LEU A 40 16.85 12.23 1.78
C LEU A 40 16.97 11.20 0.68
N GLY A 41 17.30 11.62 -0.53
CA GLY A 41 17.42 10.68 -1.61
C GLY A 41 18.39 11.09 -2.71
N PHE A 42 18.65 10.14 -3.58
CA PHE A 42 19.40 10.36 -4.80
C PHE A 42 18.86 9.50 -5.93
N ARG A 43 18.71 10.16 -7.05
CA ARG A 43 18.25 9.55 -8.30
C ARG A 43 19.24 9.84 -9.41
N GLY A 44 19.28 8.94 -10.36
CA GLY A 44 20.18 9.12 -11.48
C GLY A 44 19.94 8.11 -12.59
N ASN A 45 20.77 8.25 -13.62
CA ASN A 45 20.79 7.37 -14.75
C ASN A 45 22.23 6.92 -15.02
N LEU A 46 22.44 5.63 -15.12
CA LEU A 46 23.73 5.02 -15.48
C LEU A 46 23.73 4.68 -16.97
N ASN A 47 24.41 5.49 -17.78
CA ASN A 47 24.65 5.28 -19.21
C ASN A 47 23.39 4.93 -20.03
N ASN A 48 22.23 5.40 -19.62
CA ASN A 48 20.93 5.04 -20.19
C ASN A 48 20.57 3.55 -20.11
N TYR A 49 21.25 2.76 -19.27
CA TYR A 49 20.91 1.36 -19.01
C TYR A 49 20.03 1.21 -17.77
N VAL A 50 20.31 1.99 -16.74
CA VAL A 50 19.63 1.88 -15.44
C VAL A 50 19.22 3.26 -14.97
N ASN A 51 17.92 3.43 -14.70
CA ASN A 51 17.42 4.53 -13.89
C ASN A 51 17.25 4.02 -12.46
N TYR A 52 17.63 4.84 -11.50
CA TYR A 52 17.47 4.50 -10.10
C TYR A 52 17.00 5.70 -9.29
N ASP A 53 16.22 5.41 -8.25
CA ASP A 53 15.83 6.33 -7.19
C ASP A 53 15.92 5.60 -5.85
N PHE A 54 16.68 6.16 -4.92
CA PHE A 54 16.82 5.68 -3.55
C PHE A 54 16.44 6.79 -2.62
N SER A 55 15.56 6.52 -1.67
CA SER A 55 15.21 7.47 -0.63
C SER A 55 15.19 6.83 0.75
N LEU A 56 15.58 7.64 1.73
CA LEU A 56 15.35 7.43 3.14
C LEU A 56 14.28 8.44 3.55
N PHE A 57 13.30 8.01 4.30
CA PHE A 57 12.29 8.91 4.82
C PHE A 57 12.04 8.69 6.31
N TYR A 58 11.62 9.76 6.96
CA TYR A 58 11.18 9.77 8.34
C TYR A 58 9.93 10.64 8.46
N LEU A 59 8.89 10.10 9.08
CA LEU A 59 7.66 10.80 9.40
C LEU A 59 7.45 10.76 10.91
N SER A 60 7.15 11.90 11.48
CA SER A 60 6.72 12.07 12.86
C SER A 60 5.28 12.58 12.87
N TYR A 61 4.46 11.98 13.71
CA TYR A 61 3.08 12.38 13.94
C TYR A 61 2.89 12.63 15.43
N ASN A 62 2.40 13.79 15.78
CA ASN A 62 1.90 14.11 17.12
C ASN A 62 0.37 14.09 17.07
N ASN A 63 -0.26 13.53 18.09
CA ASN A 63 -1.71 13.42 18.21
C ASN A 63 -2.36 12.74 16.99
N ARG A 64 -1.76 11.65 16.49
CA ARG A 64 -2.29 10.95 15.32
C ARG A 64 -3.75 10.55 15.53
N ILE A 65 -4.61 10.91 14.61
CA ILE A 65 -6.04 10.60 14.66
C ILE A 65 -6.27 9.21 14.06
N GLY A 66 -6.82 8.30 14.85
CA GLY A 66 -7.05 6.92 14.45
C GLY A 66 -8.24 6.28 15.15
N PHE A 67 -8.24 4.96 15.23
CA PHE A 67 -9.24 4.17 15.92
C PHE A 67 -8.58 3.22 16.90
N VAL A 68 -9.17 3.11 18.10
CA VAL A 68 -8.90 2.06 19.08
C VAL A 68 -10.18 1.28 19.36
N GLN A 69 -10.05 0.05 19.86
CA GLN A 69 -11.19 -0.70 20.35
C GLN A 69 -11.40 -0.38 21.83
N LYS A 70 -12.54 0.19 22.16
CA LYS A 70 -12.84 0.62 23.54
C LYS A 70 -14.10 -0.07 24.06
N LEU A 71 -14.01 -0.63 25.26
CA LEU A 71 -15.16 -1.16 25.98
C LEU A 71 -15.88 0.00 26.65
N PHE A 72 -17.19 0.10 26.41
CA PHE A 72 -18.05 1.12 26.98
C PHE A 72 -18.89 0.57 28.14
N ASP A 73 -19.47 1.46 28.94
CA ASP A 73 -20.29 1.12 30.12
C ASP A 73 -21.51 0.25 29.76
N ASP A 74 -21.96 0.31 28.50
CA ASP A 74 -23.03 -0.54 27.98
C ASP A 74 -22.61 -2.00 27.74
N GLY A 75 -21.36 -2.35 28.06
CA GLY A 75 -20.76 -3.67 27.86
C GLY A 75 -20.36 -3.96 26.42
N ASN A 76 -20.52 -3.02 25.51
CA ASN A 76 -20.17 -3.19 24.10
C ASN A 76 -18.78 -2.63 23.80
N THR A 77 -18.02 -3.36 22.98
CA THR A 77 -16.78 -2.85 22.41
C THR A 77 -17.09 -2.16 21.08
N LYS A 78 -16.71 -0.88 20.97
CA LYS A 78 -16.89 -0.08 19.76
C LYS A 78 -15.56 0.44 19.26
N ALA A 79 -15.47 0.69 17.96
CA ALA A 79 -14.36 1.43 17.39
C ALA A 79 -14.48 2.89 17.84
N PHE A 80 -13.53 3.33 18.65
CA PHE A 80 -13.48 4.67 19.24
C PHE A 80 -12.48 5.53 18.47
N ARG A 81 -12.96 6.60 17.85
CA ARG A 81 -12.13 7.55 17.14
C ARG A 81 -11.57 8.58 18.10
N THR A 82 -10.26 8.67 18.17
CA THR A 82 -9.54 9.53 19.10
C THR A 82 -8.15 9.85 18.56
N ASN A 83 -7.39 10.66 19.28
CA ASN A 83 -5.95 10.76 19.07
C ASN A 83 -5.28 9.51 19.63
N THR A 84 -4.87 8.60 18.77
CA THR A 84 -4.30 7.30 19.17
C THR A 84 -2.91 7.41 19.79
N GLY A 85 -2.21 8.52 19.60
CA GLY A 85 -0.90 8.78 20.18
C GLY A 85 0.07 9.44 19.23
N ASP A 86 1.31 9.58 19.66
CA ASP A 86 2.41 10.04 18.83
C ASP A 86 3.07 8.85 18.14
N ALA A 87 3.37 8.98 16.86
CA ALA A 87 3.91 7.89 16.07
C ALA A 87 5.12 8.33 15.22
N GLU A 88 6.00 7.39 14.98
CA GLU A 88 7.13 7.53 14.07
C GLU A 88 7.06 6.44 13.00
N ILE A 89 7.35 6.82 11.78
CA ILE A 89 7.48 5.92 10.64
C ILE A 89 8.76 6.28 9.92
N PHE A 90 9.64 5.33 9.70
CA PHE A 90 10.83 5.53 8.91
C PHE A 90 11.03 4.37 7.95
N GLY A 91 11.69 4.65 6.83
CA GLY A 91 11.88 3.61 5.85
C GLY A 91 12.87 3.96 4.76
N ILE A 92 13.07 2.96 3.93
CA ILE A 92 13.92 3.01 2.74
C ILE A 92 13.05 2.65 1.55
N GLU A 93 13.11 3.47 0.51
CA GLU A 93 12.48 3.16 -0.78
C GLU A 93 13.53 3.07 -1.87
N LYS A 94 13.33 2.12 -2.76
CA LYS A 94 14.23 1.86 -3.87
C LYS A 94 13.44 1.55 -5.12
N VAL A 95 13.69 2.32 -6.17
CA VAL A 95 13.16 2.09 -7.52
C VAL A 95 14.32 1.92 -8.48
N ILE A 96 14.29 0.87 -9.29
CA ILE A 96 15.28 0.60 -10.33
C ILE A 96 14.54 0.18 -11.60
N ASP A 97 14.82 0.88 -12.69
CA ASP A 97 14.39 0.51 -14.05
C ASP A 97 15.63 0.15 -14.88
N ILE A 98 15.61 -1.03 -15.48
CA ILE A 98 16.74 -1.57 -16.26
C ILE A 98 16.33 -1.75 -17.70
N ASN A 99 17.05 -1.11 -18.61
CA ASN A 99 16.93 -1.37 -20.04
C ASN A 99 17.80 -2.58 -20.44
N LEU A 100 17.23 -3.78 -20.25
CA LEU A 100 17.91 -5.04 -20.55
C LEU A 100 18.25 -5.17 -22.03
N LYS A 101 17.41 -4.61 -22.93
CA LYS A 101 17.68 -4.57 -24.37
C LYS A 101 19.06 -3.96 -24.67
N LYS A 102 19.34 -2.80 -24.06
CA LYS A 102 20.64 -2.13 -24.24
C LYS A 102 21.77 -2.88 -23.57
N LEU A 103 21.53 -3.42 -22.37
CA LEU A 103 22.54 -4.14 -21.59
C LEU A 103 23.09 -5.38 -22.34
N ILE A 104 22.23 -6.09 -23.07
CA ILE A 104 22.61 -7.29 -23.84
C ILE A 104 22.68 -7.04 -25.36
N ASN A 105 22.67 -5.77 -25.78
CA ASN A 105 22.84 -5.33 -27.17
C ASN A 105 21.83 -5.95 -28.16
N LEU A 106 20.54 -6.06 -27.80
CA LEU A 106 19.50 -6.44 -28.73
C LEU A 106 19.21 -5.31 -29.72
N ASN A 107 18.81 -5.68 -30.93
CA ASN A 107 18.46 -4.71 -31.97
C ASN A 107 17.15 -3.97 -31.65
N GLU A 108 16.84 -2.93 -32.44
CA GLU A 108 15.71 -2.02 -32.20
C GLU A 108 14.32 -2.69 -32.31
N SER A 109 14.23 -3.87 -32.89
CA SER A 109 12.97 -4.63 -32.96
C SER A 109 12.51 -5.20 -31.63
N TYR A 110 13.39 -5.22 -30.63
CA TYR A 110 13.11 -5.75 -29.30
C TYR A 110 12.82 -4.66 -28.28
N ILE A 111 11.97 -4.96 -27.34
CA ILE A 111 11.80 -4.27 -26.06
C ILE A 111 12.14 -5.30 -24.98
N PHE A 112 13.06 -4.96 -24.08
CA PHE A 112 13.35 -5.83 -22.96
C PHE A 112 13.78 -4.96 -21.77
N ASN A 113 12.86 -4.80 -20.82
CA ASN A 113 13.04 -3.97 -19.64
C ASN A 113 12.64 -4.75 -18.40
N ALA A 114 13.32 -4.49 -17.30
CA ALA A 114 12.94 -4.94 -15.97
C ALA A 114 12.77 -3.74 -15.05
N PHE A 115 11.90 -3.86 -14.08
CA PHE A 115 11.82 -2.91 -12.98
C PHE A 115 11.82 -3.63 -11.64
N PHE A 116 12.26 -2.91 -10.62
CA PHE A 116 12.32 -3.37 -9.26
C PHE A 116 11.95 -2.21 -8.33
N ASN A 117 10.97 -2.40 -7.47
CA ASN A 117 10.54 -1.45 -6.47
C ASN A 117 10.46 -2.16 -5.12
N LEU A 118 11.09 -1.59 -4.10
CA LEU A 118 11.12 -2.12 -2.75
C LEU A 118 10.96 -0.98 -1.76
N SER A 119 10.01 -1.12 -0.83
CA SER A 119 9.94 -0.30 0.38
C SER A 119 10.12 -1.19 1.60
N ILE A 120 10.95 -0.76 2.54
CA ILE A 120 11.14 -1.37 3.86
C ILE A 120 10.79 -0.30 4.87
N ILE A 121 9.78 -0.55 5.69
CA ILE A 121 9.19 0.45 6.58
C ILE A 121 9.14 -0.11 8.00
N GLU A 122 9.58 0.69 8.95
CA GLU A 122 9.38 0.45 10.38
C GLU A 122 8.50 1.57 10.93
N SER A 123 7.54 1.20 11.75
CA SER A 123 6.61 2.15 12.35
C SER A 123 6.38 1.82 13.82
N LYS A 124 6.15 2.85 14.63
CA LYS A 124 5.94 2.64 16.06
C LYS A 124 5.17 3.80 16.69
N TYR A 125 4.22 3.47 17.56
CA TYR A 125 3.67 4.43 18.51
C TYR A 125 4.67 4.69 19.63
N LYS A 126 5.10 5.94 19.79
CA LYS A 126 6.10 6.39 20.79
C LYS A 126 5.46 6.64 22.15
N SER A 127 4.26 7.19 22.12
CA SER A 127 3.45 7.47 23.31
C SER A 127 1.98 7.35 22.96
N SER A 128 1.16 6.98 23.95
CA SER A 128 -0.28 6.94 23.82
C SER A 128 -0.95 7.05 25.17
N ASN A 129 -2.08 7.76 25.21
CA ASN A 129 -2.98 7.74 26.38
C ASN A 129 -3.95 6.55 26.33
N GLU A 130 -4.05 5.87 25.18
CA GLU A 130 -4.91 4.70 25.03
C GLU A 130 -4.16 3.42 25.46
N PRO A 131 -4.75 2.63 26.36
CA PRO A 131 -4.11 1.41 26.88
C PRO A 131 -3.76 0.42 25.77
N GLY A 132 -2.53 -0.12 25.81
CA GLY A 132 -2.07 -1.17 24.90
C GLY A 132 -1.74 -0.68 23.49
N VAL A 133 -1.52 0.61 23.28
CA VAL A 133 -1.11 1.19 21.99
C VAL A 133 0.37 1.55 21.95
N GLU A 134 0.91 2.11 23.04
CA GLU A 134 2.33 2.48 23.08
C GLU A 134 3.24 1.28 22.80
N GLY A 135 4.21 1.49 21.92
CA GLY A 135 5.16 0.47 21.49
C GLY A 135 4.70 -0.38 20.30
N ASN A 136 3.43 -0.33 19.91
CA ASN A 136 2.88 -1.06 18.79
C ASN A 136 3.27 -0.46 17.44
N GLU A 137 3.18 -1.28 16.40
CA GLU A 137 3.30 -0.82 15.00
C GLU A 137 2.07 0.03 14.63
N VAL A 138 2.29 1.01 13.76
CA VAL A 138 1.21 1.84 13.22
C VAL A 138 0.37 1.02 12.25
N GLU A 139 -0.94 1.06 12.42
CA GLU A 139 -1.86 0.28 11.58
C GLU A 139 -1.81 0.71 10.10
N PHE A 140 -2.05 -0.24 9.20
CA PHE A 140 -2.00 -0.11 7.73
C PHE A 140 -0.62 0.28 7.18
N VAL A 141 0.44 0.03 7.94
CA VAL A 141 1.82 0.23 7.51
C VAL A 141 2.50 -1.14 7.35
N PRO A 142 2.55 -1.69 6.14
CA PRO A 142 3.25 -2.95 5.89
C PRO A 142 4.77 -2.77 6.00
N LYS A 143 5.45 -3.73 6.60
CA LYS A 143 6.91 -3.70 6.74
C LYS A 143 7.64 -3.81 5.40
N TYR A 144 7.11 -4.63 4.50
CA TYR A 144 7.68 -4.85 3.17
C TYR A 144 6.63 -4.66 2.08
N ASN A 145 6.96 -3.84 1.09
CA ASN A 145 6.23 -3.72 -0.16
C ASN A 145 7.22 -3.91 -1.31
N PHE A 146 7.04 -4.98 -2.04
CA PHE A 146 7.93 -5.36 -3.13
C PHE A 146 7.15 -5.54 -4.43
N LYS A 147 7.67 -4.95 -5.52
CA LYS A 147 7.14 -5.14 -6.87
C LYS A 147 8.29 -5.28 -7.84
N THR A 148 8.18 -6.26 -8.72
CA THR A 148 9.13 -6.43 -9.82
C THR A 148 8.41 -6.87 -11.07
N GLY A 149 8.95 -6.56 -12.24
CA GLY A 149 8.35 -6.99 -13.47
C GLY A 149 9.30 -6.97 -14.66
N LEU A 150 8.87 -7.68 -15.68
CA LEU A 150 9.55 -7.80 -16.96
C LEU A 150 8.62 -7.37 -18.08
N LYS A 151 9.12 -6.53 -18.97
CA LYS A 151 8.47 -6.18 -20.22
C LYS A 151 9.31 -6.69 -21.38
N PHE A 152 8.74 -7.62 -22.13
CA PHE A 152 9.36 -8.13 -23.35
C PHE A 152 8.52 -7.74 -24.54
N GLY A 153 9.16 -7.35 -25.64
CA GLY A 153 8.49 -7.07 -26.89
C GLY A 153 9.37 -7.46 -28.09
N TYR A 154 8.72 -7.91 -29.14
CA TYR A 154 9.35 -8.13 -30.43
C TYR A 154 8.41 -7.68 -31.55
N LYS A 155 8.82 -6.66 -32.32
CA LYS A 155 7.99 -6.04 -33.37
C LYS A 155 6.62 -5.63 -32.79
N ASN A 156 5.57 -6.29 -33.23
CA ASN A 156 4.18 -6.01 -32.89
C ASN A 156 3.68 -6.74 -31.64
N PHE A 157 4.47 -7.66 -31.10
CA PHE A 157 4.16 -8.43 -29.89
C PHE A 157 4.75 -7.74 -28.65
N THR A 158 3.98 -7.67 -27.57
CA THR A 158 4.47 -7.23 -26.26
C THR A 158 3.89 -8.12 -25.17
N SER A 159 4.71 -8.49 -24.23
CA SER A 159 4.32 -9.20 -23.01
C SER A 159 4.81 -8.41 -21.78
N TYR A 160 4.03 -8.43 -20.73
CA TYR A 160 4.35 -7.83 -19.45
C TYR A 160 3.97 -8.78 -18.32
N MET A 161 4.91 -9.03 -17.43
CA MET A 161 4.73 -9.86 -16.25
C MET A 161 5.13 -9.05 -15.02
N GLN A 162 4.30 -9.06 -14.00
CA GLN A 162 4.54 -8.37 -12.73
C GLN A 162 4.27 -9.28 -11.55
N TYR A 163 5.22 -9.33 -10.64
CA TYR A 163 5.06 -9.92 -9.32
C TYR A 163 4.98 -8.79 -8.26
N SER A 164 4.06 -8.92 -7.34
CA SER A 164 3.86 -7.99 -6.23
C SER A 164 3.72 -8.77 -4.93
N TYR A 165 4.41 -8.33 -3.89
CA TYR A 165 4.33 -8.87 -2.53
C TYR A 165 4.08 -7.73 -1.55
N LEU A 166 3.16 -7.93 -0.63
CA LEU A 166 2.93 -7.05 0.52
C LEU A 166 2.99 -7.89 1.79
N SER A 167 3.78 -7.45 2.78
CA SER A 167 3.80 -8.11 4.08
C SER A 167 2.47 -7.94 4.80
N ASP A 168 2.29 -8.70 5.84
CA ASP A 168 1.19 -8.50 6.78
C ASP A 168 1.26 -7.11 7.43
N GLN A 169 0.11 -6.66 7.93
CA GLN A 169 -0.06 -5.38 8.59
C GLN A 169 -1.22 -5.45 9.58
N PHE A 170 -1.16 -4.65 10.61
CA PHE A 170 -2.25 -4.55 11.57
C PHE A 170 -3.38 -3.66 11.03
N SER A 171 -4.62 -3.97 11.38
CA SER A 171 -5.79 -3.18 11.01
C SER A 171 -6.22 -2.18 12.08
N ASP A 172 -5.57 -2.20 13.23
CA ASP A 172 -5.85 -1.32 14.38
C ASP A 172 -4.60 -1.09 15.22
N SER A 173 -4.60 -0.01 15.99
CA SER A 173 -3.46 0.45 16.79
C SER A 173 -3.12 -0.45 17.99
N THR A 174 -3.99 -1.39 18.35
CA THR A 174 -3.71 -2.37 19.44
C THR A 174 -2.94 -3.59 18.94
N ASN A 175 -2.66 -3.65 17.64
CA ASN A 175 -1.97 -4.74 16.95
C ASN A 175 -2.62 -6.12 17.20
N ALA A 176 -3.94 -6.18 17.18
CA ALA A 176 -4.66 -7.43 17.36
C ALA A 176 -4.32 -8.41 16.24
N ILE A 177 -3.84 -9.61 16.60
CA ILE A 177 -3.55 -10.69 15.65
C ILE A 177 -4.84 -11.41 15.25
N ASN A 178 -5.63 -11.78 16.27
CA ASN A 178 -6.85 -12.54 16.05
C ASN A 178 -8.01 -11.62 15.66
N SER A 179 -8.84 -12.10 14.74
CA SER A 179 -10.09 -11.41 14.42
C SER A 179 -11.08 -11.48 15.57
N ASN A 180 -11.78 -10.38 15.82
CA ASN A 180 -13.00 -10.40 16.63
C ASN A 180 -14.16 -11.07 15.84
N LEU A 181 -15.29 -11.29 16.52
CA LEU A 181 -16.47 -11.94 15.91
C LEU A 181 -17.00 -11.21 14.66
N SER A 182 -16.88 -9.89 14.62
CA SER A 182 -17.31 -9.09 13.45
C SER A 182 -16.28 -9.07 12.32
N GLY A 183 -15.05 -9.56 12.55
CA GLY A 183 -13.97 -9.53 11.57
C GLY A 183 -13.39 -8.13 11.27
N VAL A 184 -13.75 -7.12 12.06
CA VAL A 184 -13.35 -5.71 11.84
C VAL A 184 -11.91 -5.45 12.23
N ILE A 185 -11.41 -6.12 13.29
CA ILE A 185 -10.03 -6.05 13.74
C ILE A 185 -9.29 -7.35 13.48
N GLY A 186 -7.99 -7.31 13.58
CA GLY A 186 -7.09 -8.43 13.40
C GLY A 186 -6.10 -8.18 12.28
N ILE A 187 -5.09 -9.02 12.19
CA ILE A 187 -4.05 -8.89 11.17
C ILE A 187 -4.64 -8.98 9.76
N ILE A 188 -4.10 -8.22 8.83
CA ILE A 188 -4.29 -8.37 7.39
C ILE A 188 -3.10 -9.19 6.91
N PRO A 189 -3.29 -10.46 6.51
CA PRO A 189 -2.18 -11.33 6.15
C PRO A 189 -1.39 -10.82 4.94
N SER A 190 -0.12 -11.19 4.89
CA SER A 190 0.71 -11.00 3.70
C SER A 190 0.11 -11.72 2.49
N TYR A 191 0.37 -11.18 1.32
CA TYR A 191 -0.04 -11.80 0.05
C TYR A 191 0.93 -11.48 -1.07
N ASP A 192 0.88 -12.32 -2.09
CA ASP A 192 1.60 -12.14 -3.34
C ASP A 192 0.69 -12.33 -4.54
N ILE A 193 0.98 -11.61 -5.61
CA ILE A 193 0.20 -11.61 -6.84
C ILE A 193 1.16 -11.66 -8.02
N LEU A 194 0.87 -12.51 -8.98
CA LEU A 194 1.54 -12.54 -10.28
C LEU A 194 0.53 -12.24 -11.38
N ASP A 195 0.80 -11.19 -12.14
CA ASP A 195 -0.02 -10.76 -13.28
C ASP A 195 0.78 -10.95 -14.58
N LEU A 196 0.08 -11.38 -15.62
CA LEU A 196 0.63 -11.54 -16.96
C LEU A 196 -0.31 -10.89 -17.98
N SER A 197 0.23 -10.10 -18.88
CA SER A 197 -0.49 -9.61 -20.05
C SER A 197 0.33 -9.79 -21.32
N VAL A 198 -0.37 -10.02 -22.42
CA VAL A 198 0.21 -10.12 -23.75
C VAL A 198 -0.61 -9.29 -24.72
N SER A 199 0.04 -8.63 -25.66
CA SER A 199 -0.66 -7.86 -26.68
C SER A 199 0.01 -8.04 -28.05
N TYR A 200 -0.81 -8.01 -29.09
CA TYR A 200 -0.36 -8.03 -30.46
C TYR A 200 -1.06 -6.93 -31.27
N SER A 201 -0.27 -6.12 -31.98
CA SER A 201 -0.76 -5.03 -32.78
C SER A 201 -0.63 -5.38 -34.29
N PHE A 202 -1.72 -5.28 -35.04
CA PHE A 202 -1.72 -5.49 -36.45
C PHE A 202 -2.48 -4.37 -37.16
N LYS A 203 -1.77 -3.54 -37.91
CA LYS A 203 -2.33 -2.34 -38.56
C LYS A 203 -3.05 -1.45 -37.56
N LYS A 204 -4.36 -1.32 -37.67
CA LYS A 204 -5.23 -0.51 -36.80
C LYS A 204 -5.86 -1.30 -35.66
N ILE A 205 -5.57 -2.58 -35.56
CA ILE A 205 -6.14 -3.48 -34.53
C ILE A 205 -5.06 -3.81 -33.49
N ARG A 206 -5.41 -3.74 -32.22
CA ARG A 206 -4.64 -4.28 -31.11
C ARG A 206 -5.50 -5.26 -30.33
N LEU A 207 -5.01 -6.48 -30.22
CA LEU A 207 -5.57 -7.50 -29.33
C LEU A 207 -4.70 -7.58 -28.08
N GLU A 208 -5.32 -7.54 -26.92
CA GLU A 208 -4.67 -7.71 -25.62
C GLU A 208 -5.40 -8.77 -24.82
N SER A 209 -4.67 -9.63 -24.15
CA SER A 209 -5.21 -10.61 -23.21
C SER A 209 -4.33 -10.67 -21.98
N GLY A 210 -4.91 -10.97 -20.82
CA GLY A 210 -4.16 -11.10 -19.59
C GLY A 210 -4.81 -12.02 -18.58
N ILE A 211 -3.98 -12.39 -17.60
CA ILE A 211 -4.34 -13.17 -16.42
C ILE A 211 -3.92 -12.35 -15.22
N ASN A 212 -4.89 -11.90 -14.43
CA ASN A 212 -4.62 -11.28 -13.14
C ASN A 212 -4.63 -12.35 -12.05
N ASN A 213 -3.78 -12.17 -11.05
CA ASN A 213 -3.62 -13.10 -9.94
C ASN A 213 -3.40 -14.55 -10.43
N MET A 214 -2.38 -14.75 -11.26
CA MET A 214 -2.05 -16.04 -11.88
C MET A 214 -1.78 -17.13 -10.83
N LEU A 215 -1.26 -16.76 -9.64
CA LEU A 215 -1.03 -17.66 -8.52
C LEU A 215 -2.34 -18.11 -7.83
N ASN A 216 -3.45 -17.41 -8.13
CA ASN A 216 -4.75 -17.62 -7.48
C ASN A 216 -4.70 -17.43 -5.96
N SER A 217 -3.91 -16.45 -5.51
CA SER A 217 -3.80 -16.09 -4.09
C SER A 217 -5.14 -15.60 -3.56
N HIS A 218 -5.56 -16.12 -2.41
CA HIS A 218 -6.76 -15.66 -1.72
C HIS A 218 -6.34 -14.63 -0.69
N TYR A 219 -6.74 -13.38 -0.88
CA TYR A 219 -6.28 -12.28 -0.06
C TYR A 219 -7.36 -11.21 0.10
N PHE A 220 -7.13 -10.33 1.06
CA PHE A 220 -7.88 -9.09 1.25
C PHE A 220 -6.91 -7.98 1.67
N THR A 221 -7.26 -6.74 1.39
CA THR A 221 -6.40 -5.58 1.65
C THR A 221 -6.91 -4.70 2.77
N ARG A 222 -8.11 -4.94 3.25
CA ARG A 222 -8.72 -4.17 4.34
C ARG A 222 -9.82 -4.94 5.05
N ARG A 223 -10.10 -4.51 6.26
CA ARG A 223 -11.28 -4.90 7.04
C ARG A 223 -12.28 -3.76 7.00
N ALA A 224 -13.55 -4.09 6.76
CA ALA A 224 -14.64 -3.11 6.71
C ALA A 224 -15.32 -3.02 8.07
N THR A 225 -15.66 -1.82 8.46
CA THR A 225 -16.40 -1.53 9.69
C THR A 225 -17.89 -1.30 9.45
N GLY A 226 -18.27 -1.11 8.17
CA GLY A 226 -19.63 -0.82 7.74
C GLY A 226 -19.94 -1.46 6.40
N TYR A 227 -20.53 -0.69 5.47
CA TYR A 227 -20.91 -1.21 4.14
C TYR A 227 -19.71 -1.78 3.36
N PRO A 228 -19.86 -2.95 2.73
CA PRO A 228 -21.05 -3.78 2.51
C PRO A 228 -21.47 -4.63 3.72
N GLY A 229 -20.79 -4.53 4.83
CA GLY A 229 -21.00 -5.22 6.09
C GLY A 229 -19.70 -5.23 6.90
N PRO A 230 -19.73 -5.47 8.21
CA PRO A 230 -18.51 -5.62 8.98
C PRO A 230 -17.75 -6.88 8.58
N GLY A 231 -16.41 -6.82 8.57
CA GLY A 231 -15.57 -7.97 8.27
C GLY A 231 -14.53 -7.73 7.19
N ILE A 232 -14.11 -8.80 6.54
CA ILE A 232 -13.12 -8.76 5.45
C ILE A 232 -13.80 -8.51 4.11
N ILE A 233 -13.13 -7.76 3.24
CA ILE A 233 -13.53 -7.56 1.84
C ILE A 233 -12.58 -8.37 0.97
N PRO A 234 -12.99 -9.54 0.44
CA PRO A 234 -12.15 -10.36 -0.41
C PRO A 234 -11.73 -9.60 -1.68
N SER A 235 -10.49 -9.78 -2.08
CA SER A 235 -9.99 -9.29 -3.36
C SER A 235 -10.30 -10.30 -4.48
N PRO A 236 -10.33 -9.87 -5.75
CA PRO A 236 -10.65 -10.76 -6.87
C PRO A 236 -9.69 -11.96 -6.94
N PRO A 237 -10.23 -13.18 -7.15
CA PRO A 237 -9.41 -14.35 -7.44
C PRO A 237 -8.79 -14.24 -8.82
N ARG A 238 -8.07 -15.26 -9.27
CA ARG A 238 -7.58 -15.35 -10.63
C ARG A 238 -8.69 -15.08 -11.64
N ASN A 239 -8.42 -14.15 -12.54
CA ASN A 239 -9.33 -13.81 -13.62
C ASN A 239 -8.57 -13.55 -14.91
N THR A 240 -9.27 -13.65 -16.03
CA THR A 240 -8.73 -13.41 -17.36
C THR A 240 -9.54 -12.34 -18.07
N TYR A 241 -8.89 -11.61 -18.95
CA TYR A 241 -9.55 -10.62 -19.80
C TYR A 241 -9.02 -10.67 -21.23
N ILE A 242 -9.86 -10.22 -22.17
CA ILE A 242 -9.50 -9.99 -23.57
C ILE A 242 -10.02 -8.61 -23.97
N THR A 243 -9.17 -7.81 -24.60
CA THR A 243 -9.50 -6.47 -25.09
C THR A 243 -9.16 -6.36 -26.55
N LEU A 244 -10.11 -5.90 -27.36
CA LEU A 244 -9.91 -5.56 -28.77
C LEU A 244 -10.00 -4.04 -28.92
N GLN A 245 -8.95 -3.43 -29.46
CA GLN A 245 -8.89 -1.99 -29.76
C GLN A 245 -8.80 -1.78 -31.28
N TYR A 246 -9.56 -0.83 -31.79
CA TYR A 246 -9.47 -0.39 -33.16
C TYR A 246 -9.16 1.11 -33.23
N LYS A 247 -8.12 1.47 -33.99
CA LYS A 247 -7.71 2.86 -34.17
C LYS A 247 -8.28 3.37 -35.51
N PHE A 248 -9.18 4.33 -35.45
CA PHE A 248 -9.80 4.96 -36.63
C PHE A 248 -8.82 5.79 -37.44
#